data_30899c5f5822ea48d5b22c74332851bf
#
_entry.id   30899c5f5822ea48d5b22c74332851bf
#
_cell.length_a   1.000
_cell.length_b   1.000
_cell.length_c   1.000
_cell.angle_alpha   90.00
_cell.angle_beta   90.00
_cell.angle_gamma   90.00
#
_symmetry.space_group_name_H-M   'P 1'
#
loop_
_entity.id
_entity.type
_entity.pdbx_description
1 polymer ?
#
loop_
_entity_poly.entity_id
_entity_poly.type
_entity_poly.pdbx_seq_one_letter_code
_entity_poly.pdbx_strand_id
1 'polypeptide(L)'
;LASHIPLEKIETIYLDYHSRSSVMLTRVLAKKFWKINVKWTDATEGFESRIKENEAAVIIGDKALVAEKNFPYVYDLAEEWIKHTGLPFVFAAWVTNRNLGETFKNEFNSALKYGITHIDDMVKNTNFSYLPSHISAKDYLTRNIDYLLDDNKTKGLNLFLKLAGEIN
;
A
#
# COMPACT_ATOMS: atom_id res chain seq x y z
N LEU A 1 1.00 8.62 0.87
CA LEU A 1 0.35 9.92 0.78
C LEU A 1 1.37 10.96 0.36
N ALA A 2 1.10 11.69 -0.72
CA ALA A 2 1.98 12.72 -1.27
C ALA A 2 1.33 14.10 -1.21
N SER A 3 2.10 15.16 -0.90
CA SER A 3 1.61 16.52 -0.72
C SER A 3 2.67 17.57 -1.00
N HIS A 4 2.23 18.80 -1.31
CA HIS A 4 3.11 19.98 -1.40
C HIS A 4 3.31 20.68 -0.05
N ILE A 5 2.55 20.31 0.98
CA ILE A 5 2.59 20.91 2.32
C ILE A 5 2.68 19.83 3.40
N PRO A 6 3.12 20.17 4.61
CA PRO A 6 3.17 19.22 5.71
C PRO A 6 1.76 18.75 6.11
N LEU A 7 1.71 17.58 6.73
CA LEU A 7 0.50 16.81 7.04
C LEU A 7 -0.59 17.64 7.73
N GLU A 8 -0.19 18.47 8.67
CA GLU A 8 -1.08 19.27 9.52
C GLU A 8 -1.81 20.40 8.77
N LYS A 9 -1.33 20.73 7.57
CA LYS A 9 -1.89 21.79 6.73
C LYS A 9 -2.76 21.26 5.59
N ILE A 10 -2.86 19.95 5.44
CA ILE A 10 -3.67 19.33 4.37
C ILE A 10 -5.15 19.56 4.66
N GLU A 11 -5.86 20.10 3.69
CA GLU A 11 -7.30 20.34 3.74
C GLU A 11 -8.12 19.30 2.95
N THR A 12 -7.55 18.77 1.87
CA THR A 12 -8.22 17.78 1.01
C THR A 12 -7.29 16.63 0.68
N ILE A 13 -7.79 15.40 0.74
CA ILE A 13 -7.06 14.21 0.30
C ILE A 13 -7.83 13.53 -0.83
N TYR A 14 -7.16 13.38 -1.99
CA TYR A 14 -7.63 12.58 -3.10
C TYR A 14 -7.37 11.10 -2.84
N LEU A 15 -8.39 10.28 -3.05
CA LEU A 15 -8.39 8.85 -2.79
C LEU A 15 -8.24 8.08 -4.10
N ASP A 16 -7.14 7.37 -4.28
CA ASP A 16 -6.89 6.55 -5.47
C ASP A 16 -7.93 5.43 -5.59
N TYR A 17 -8.59 5.35 -6.73
CA TYR A 17 -9.65 4.38 -7.00
C TYR A 17 -9.16 2.94 -7.24
N HIS A 18 -7.84 2.74 -7.38
CA HIS A 18 -7.26 1.40 -7.61
C HIS A 18 -6.99 0.61 -6.32
N SER A 19 -7.02 1.24 -5.13
CA SER A 19 -6.70 0.57 -3.88
C SER A 19 -7.67 0.89 -2.75
N ARG A 20 -8.54 -0.05 -2.43
CA ARG A 20 -9.43 0.06 -1.26
C ARG A 20 -8.67 0.02 0.07
N SER A 21 -7.65 -0.82 0.18
CA SER A 21 -6.86 -0.96 1.41
C SER A 21 -6.06 0.30 1.72
N SER A 22 -5.38 0.89 0.73
CA SER A 22 -4.62 2.13 0.93
C SER A 22 -5.52 3.31 1.28
N VAL A 23 -6.69 3.42 0.62
CA VAL A 23 -7.70 4.44 0.93
C VAL A 23 -8.19 4.30 2.38
N MET A 24 -8.58 3.09 2.78
CA MET A 24 -9.07 2.86 4.14
C MET A 24 -7.95 3.06 5.18
N LEU A 25 -6.72 2.63 4.88
CA LEU A 25 -5.56 2.88 5.75
C LEU A 25 -5.34 4.38 5.96
N THR A 26 -5.39 5.18 4.90
CA THR A 26 -5.23 6.64 5.00
C THR A 26 -6.32 7.25 5.89
N ARG A 27 -7.56 6.80 5.77
CA ARG A 27 -8.67 7.25 6.63
C ARG A 27 -8.45 6.86 8.10
N VAL A 28 -7.98 5.64 8.37
CA VAL A 28 -7.63 5.17 9.72
C VAL A 28 -6.50 6.01 10.29
N LEU A 29 -5.42 6.21 9.54
CA LEU A 29 -4.28 7.03 9.95
C LEU A 29 -4.72 8.46 10.27
N ALA A 30 -5.47 9.10 9.37
CA ALA A 30 -5.97 10.46 9.56
C ALA A 30 -6.81 10.60 10.84
N LYS A 31 -7.76 9.70 11.06
CA LYS A 31 -8.71 9.81 12.19
C LYS A 31 -8.11 9.35 13.51
N LYS A 32 -7.34 8.25 13.52
CA LYS A 32 -6.89 7.62 14.77
C LYS A 32 -5.52 8.11 15.23
N PHE A 33 -4.61 8.40 14.30
CA PHE A 33 -3.21 8.64 14.60
C PHE A 33 -2.77 10.08 14.29
N TRP A 34 -2.98 10.55 13.07
CA TRP A 34 -2.58 11.92 12.67
C TRP A 34 -3.49 12.99 13.27
N LYS A 35 -4.72 12.65 13.60
CA LYS A 35 -5.73 13.59 14.17
C LYS A 35 -6.02 14.79 13.28
N ILE A 36 -5.95 14.60 11.97
CA ILE A 36 -6.30 15.62 10.98
C ILE A 36 -7.76 15.46 10.54
N ASN A 37 -8.39 16.61 10.25
CA ASN A 37 -9.74 16.66 9.72
C ASN A 37 -9.68 17.22 8.30
N VAL A 38 -9.92 16.39 7.31
CA VAL A 38 -9.76 16.71 5.90
C VAL A 38 -11.01 16.37 5.09
N LYS A 39 -11.18 17.05 3.97
CA LYS A 39 -12.15 16.68 2.95
C LYS A 39 -11.63 15.50 2.14
N TRP A 40 -12.44 14.48 1.97
CA TRP A 40 -12.16 13.32 1.13
C TRP A 40 -12.74 13.51 -0.26
N THR A 41 -11.96 13.28 -1.29
CA THR A 41 -12.38 13.41 -2.69
C THR A 41 -11.92 12.19 -3.47
N ASP A 42 -12.82 11.57 -4.22
CA ASP A 42 -12.44 10.47 -5.09
C ASP A 42 -11.57 10.98 -6.24
N ALA A 43 -10.45 10.33 -6.46
CA ALA A 43 -9.54 10.67 -7.53
C ALA A 43 -10.11 10.24 -8.89
N THR A 44 -9.80 11.00 -9.92
CA THR A 44 -10.08 10.66 -11.33
C THR A 44 -8.78 10.50 -12.08
N GLU A 45 -8.78 9.84 -13.22
CA GLU A 45 -7.57 9.62 -14.01
C GLU A 45 -6.74 10.91 -14.19
N GLY A 46 -5.43 10.82 -14.00
CA GLY A 46 -4.50 11.95 -14.12
C GLY A 46 -4.60 12.97 -12.97
N PHE A 47 -5.18 12.62 -11.83
CA PHE A 47 -5.32 13.51 -10.67
C PHE A 47 -3.97 13.99 -10.12
N GLU A 48 -2.92 13.21 -10.28
CA GLU A 48 -1.60 13.45 -9.70
C GLU A 48 -1.01 14.80 -10.17
N SER A 49 -1.28 15.19 -11.41
CA SER A 49 -0.83 16.47 -11.98
C SER A 49 -1.68 17.68 -11.60
N ARG A 50 -2.78 17.46 -10.87
CA ARG A 50 -3.77 18.51 -10.53
C ARG A 50 -3.84 18.80 -9.04
N ILE A 51 -2.99 18.17 -8.23
CA ILE A 51 -2.93 18.35 -6.78
C ILE A 51 -2.43 19.78 -6.50
N LYS A 52 -3.23 20.55 -5.78
CA LYS A 52 -2.93 21.94 -5.40
C LYS A 52 -2.12 22.00 -4.11
N GLU A 53 -1.67 23.21 -3.74
CA GLU A 53 -0.80 23.42 -2.59
C GLU A 53 -1.38 22.95 -1.25
N ASN A 54 -2.71 23.05 -1.04
CA ASN A 54 -3.37 22.60 0.20
C ASN A 54 -3.99 21.21 0.10
N GLU A 55 -3.61 20.44 -0.91
CA GLU A 55 -4.16 19.13 -1.21
C GLU A 55 -3.07 18.06 -1.10
N ALA A 56 -3.52 16.84 -0.83
CA ALA A 56 -2.70 15.64 -0.86
C ALA A 56 -3.40 14.55 -1.66
N ALA A 57 -2.65 13.52 -2.03
CA ALA A 57 -3.21 12.37 -2.70
C ALA A 57 -2.63 11.05 -2.21
N VAL A 58 -3.46 10.04 -2.12
CA VAL A 58 -3.03 8.66 -2.05
C VAL A 58 -2.58 8.26 -3.45
N ILE A 59 -1.30 7.95 -3.61
CA ILE A 59 -0.70 7.49 -4.87
C ILE A 59 -0.20 6.08 -4.65
N ILE A 60 -0.53 5.16 -5.54
CA ILE A 60 -0.14 3.75 -5.42
C ILE A 60 0.55 3.22 -6.68
N GLY A 61 1.12 2.01 -6.54
CA GLY A 61 1.78 1.32 -7.65
C GLY A 61 3.01 2.07 -8.16
N ASP A 62 3.31 1.90 -9.44
CA ASP A 62 4.53 2.44 -10.06
C ASP A 62 4.61 3.97 -10.00
N LYS A 63 3.47 4.65 -9.93
CA LYS A 63 3.40 6.11 -9.75
C LYS A 63 3.96 6.56 -8.40
N ALA A 64 3.80 5.73 -7.36
CA ALA A 64 4.35 6.01 -6.03
C ALA A 64 5.88 6.00 -6.02
N LEU A 65 6.52 5.20 -6.87
CA LEU A 65 7.98 5.09 -6.96
C LEU A 65 8.67 6.38 -7.43
N VAL A 66 7.92 7.30 -8.02
CA VAL A 66 8.42 8.60 -8.49
C VAL A 66 7.81 9.77 -7.71
N ALA A 67 6.96 9.51 -6.75
CA ALA A 67 6.26 10.55 -6.00
C ALA A 67 7.23 11.51 -5.27
N GLU A 68 8.31 11.00 -4.68
CA GLU A 68 9.33 11.80 -3.99
C GLU A 68 9.99 12.87 -4.88
N LYS A 69 10.03 12.65 -6.20
CA LYS A 69 10.59 13.64 -7.15
C LYS A 69 9.63 14.80 -7.42
N ASN A 70 8.34 14.59 -7.19
CA ASN A 70 7.29 15.53 -7.54
C ASN A 70 6.69 16.23 -6.32
N PHE A 71 6.84 15.64 -5.13
CA PHE A 71 6.24 16.14 -3.89
C PHE A 71 7.29 16.26 -2.79
N PRO A 72 7.38 17.42 -2.11
CA PRO A 72 8.32 17.62 -1.00
C PRO A 72 7.94 16.85 0.25
N TYR A 73 6.69 16.42 0.38
CA TYR A 73 6.19 15.62 1.50
C TYR A 73 5.59 14.32 0.99
N VAL A 74 6.25 13.21 1.33
CA VAL A 74 5.77 11.85 1.01
C VAL A 74 5.74 11.06 2.30
N TYR A 75 4.58 10.50 2.60
CA TYR A 75 4.34 9.66 3.78
C TYR A 75 4.04 8.24 3.30
N ASP A 76 4.96 7.30 3.51
CA ASP A 76 4.69 5.89 3.26
C ASP A 76 3.64 5.39 4.26
N LEU A 77 2.54 4.87 3.75
CA LEU A 77 1.40 4.47 4.60
C LEU A 77 1.73 3.25 5.48
N ALA A 78 2.60 2.36 5.00
CA ALA A 78 3.04 1.20 5.80
C ALA A 78 3.99 1.64 6.90
N GLU A 79 4.92 2.54 6.62
CA GLU A 79 5.81 3.10 7.63
C GLU A 79 5.03 3.87 8.71
N GLU A 80 4.08 4.71 8.31
CA GLU A 80 3.21 5.42 9.25
C GLU A 80 2.37 4.46 10.10
N TRP A 81 1.85 3.37 9.51
CA TRP A 81 1.16 2.34 10.27
C TRP A 81 2.08 1.67 11.28
N ILE A 82 3.28 1.24 10.87
CA ILE A 82 4.27 0.60 11.75
C ILE A 82 4.67 1.55 12.88
N LYS A 83 4.93 2.81 12.59
CA LYS A 83 5.30 3.84 13.56
C LYS A 83 4.26 3.98 14.69
N HIS A 84 2.98 3.88 14.36
CA HIS A 84 1.90 4.05 15.33
C HIS A 84 1.45 2.76 16.02
N THR A 85 1.65 1.60 15.39
CA THR A 85 1.11 0.32 15.90
C THR A 85 2.18 -0.70 16.29
N GLY A 86 3.40 -0.55 15.78
CA GLY A 86 4.47 -1.55 15.90
C GLY A 86 4.23 -2.83 15.09
N LEU A 87 3.18 -2.87 14.25
CA LEU A 87 2.78 -4.06 13.49
C LEU A 87 2.92 -3.81 11.97
N PRO A 88 3.27 -4.83 11.17
CA PRO A 88 3.27 -4.71 9.72
C PRO A 88 1.85 -4.54 9.17
N PHE A 89 1.73 -3.88 8.00
CA PHE A 89 0.46 -3.70 7.30
C PHE A 89 0.28 -4.74 6.19
N VAL A 90 -0.94 -5.26 6.04
CA VAL A 90 -1.31 -6.20 4.97
C VAL A 90 -2.15 -5.48 3.93
N PHE A 91 -1.56 -5.12 2.81
CA PHE A 91 -2.27 -4.42 1.72
C PHE A 91 -3.19 -5.31 0.92
N ALA A 92 -2.78 -6.56 0.71
CA ALA A 92 -3.55 -7.56 -0.04
C ALA A 92 -3.28 -8.96 0.49
N ALA A 93 -4.24 -9.84 0.33
CA ALA A 93 -4.10 -11.26 0.65
C ALA A 93 -4.96 -12.09 -0.30
N TRP A 94 -4.55 -13.33 -0.52
CA TRP A 94 -5.40 -14.31 -1.18
C TRP A 94 -6.51 -14.73 -0.23
N VAL A 95 -7.75 -14.57 -0.66
CA VAL A 95 -8.94 -14.90 0.14
C VAL A 95 -9.89 -15.78 -0.65
N THR A 96 -10.68 -16.59 0.06
CA THR A 96 -11.72 -17.42 -0.55
C THR A 96 -13.03 -17.27 0.21
N ASN A 97 -14.14 -17.26 -0.52
CA ASN A 97 -15.50 -17.32 0.02
C ASN A 97 -16.10 -18.75 -0.01
N ARG A 98 -15.27 -19.75 -0.35
CA ARG A 98 -15.68 -21.17 -0.39
C ARG A 98 -14.75 -21.99 0.49
N ASN A 99 -15.26 -23.07 1.04
CA ASN A 99 -14.41 -24.04 1.70
C ASN A 99 -13.62 -24.82 0.63
N LEU A 100 -12.32 -24.60 0.58
CA LEU A 100 -11.39 -25.30 -0.31
C LEU A 100 -10.82 -26.51 0.43
N GLY A 101 -10.75 -27.66 -0.23
CA GLY A 101 -10.11 -28.85 0.31
C GLY A 101 -8.62 -28.62 0.60
N GLU A 102 -8.08 -29.37 1.57
CA GLU A 102 -6.69 -29.20 2.00
C GLU A 102 -5.68 -29.49 0.88
N THR A 103 -5.97 -30.44 -0.01
CA THR A 103 -5.12 -30.72 -1.18
C THR A 103 -4.95 -29.47 -2.05
N PHE A 104 -6.04 -28.79 -2.39
CA PHE A 104 -5.98 -27.55 -3.17
C PHE A 104 -5.19 -26.46 -2.45
N LYS A 105 -5.43 -26.24 -1.15
CA LYS A 105 -4.71 -25.25 -0.36
C LYS A 105 -3.21 -25.50 -0.37
N ASN A 106 -2.80 -26.77 -0.19
CA ASN A 106 -1.40 -27.16 -0.17
C ASN A 106 -0.72 -26.95 -1.54
N GLU A 107 -1.39 -27.35 -2.63
CA GLU A 107 -0.89 -27.16 -3.99
C GLU A 107 -0.78 -25.68 -4.34
N PHE A 108 -1.80 -24.88 -4.01
CA PHE A 108 -1.82 -23.44 -4.23
C PHE A 108 -0.69 -22.73 -3.46
N ASN A 109 -0.55 -23.02 -2.17
CA ASN A 109 0.53 -22.47 -1.34
C ASN A 109 1.92 -22.91 -1.84
N SER A 110 2.06 -24.13 -2.33
CA SER A 110 3.31 -24.62 -2.91
C SER A 110 3.66 -23.88 -4.20
N ALA A 111 2.66 -23.59 -5.06
CA ALA A 111 2.85 -22.80 -6.27
C ALA A 111 3.27 -21.35 -5.95
N LEU A 112 2.62 -20.71 -4.97
CA LEU A 112 3.00 -19.37 -4.52
C LEU A 112 4.43 -19.35 -3.96
N LYS A 113 4.77 -20.33 -3.13
CA LYS A 113 6.12 -20.46 -2.57
C LYS A 113 7.17 -20.65 -3.66
N TYR A 114 6.87 -21.50 -4.68
CA TYR A 114 7.74 -21.67 -5.83
C TYR A 114 8.01 -20.34 -6.53
N GLY A 115 6.97 -19.54 -6.82
CA GLY A 115 7.13 -18.21 -7.43
C GLY A 115 8.04 -17.30 -6.61
N ILE A 116 7.83 -17.23 -5.28
CA ILE A 116 8.65 -16.39 -4.39
C ILE A 116 10.12 -16.83 -4.38
N THR A 117 10.39 -18.13 -4.39
CA THR A 117 11.77 -18.67 -4.36
C THR A 117 12.48 -18.56 -5.72
N HIS A 118 11.77 -18.25 -6.82
CA HIS A 118 12.30 -18.11 -8.19
C HIS A 118 12.20 -16.68 -8.72
N ILE A 119 12.10 -15.68 -7.86
CA ILE A 119 12.06 -14.25 -8.26
C ILE A 119 13.29 -13.88 -9.09
N ASP A 120 14.49 -14.38 -8.74
CA ASP A 120 15.71 -14.09 -9.48
C ASP A 120 15.66 -14.57 -10.95
N ASP A 121 15.09 -15.73 -11.18
CA ASP A 121 14.94 -16.27 -12.53
C ASP A 121 13.86 -15.53 -13.31
N MET A 122 12.77 -15.16 -12.65
CA MET A 122 11.72 -14.35 -13.23
C MET A 122 12.26 -12.98 -13.65
N VAL A 123 13.03 -12.30 -12.80
CA VAL A 123 13.59 -10.98 -13.09
C VAL A 123 14.57 -11.03 -14.28
N LYS A 124 15.38 -12.10 -14.42
CA LYS A 124 16.28 -12.27 -15.57
C LYS A 124 15.54 -12.44 -16.90
N ASN A 125 14.36 -13.05 -16.87
CA ASN A 125 13.59 -13.42 -18.06
C ASN A 125 12.42 -12.46 -18.37
N THR A 126 12.26 -11.38 -17.60
CA THR A 126 11.17 -10.42 -17.76
C THR A 126 11.71 -9.02 -18.06
N ASN A 127 11.05 -8.32 -18.97
CA ASN A 127 11.40 -6.93 -19.28
C ASN A 127 10.70 -5.99 -18.27
N PHE A 128 11.49 -5.25 -17.49
CA PHE A 128 11.05 -4.25 -16.53
C PHE A 128 11.38 -2.81 -16.97
N SER A 129 11.48 -2.56 -18.27
CA SER A 129 11.83 -1.24 -18.82
C SER A 129 10.84 -0.12 -18.45
N TYR A 130 9.66 -0.46 -17.96
CA TYR A 130 8.66 0.49 -17.44
C TYR A 130 8.99 1.02 -16.04
N LEU A 131 9.87 0.33 -15.29
CA LEU A 131 10.31 0.83 -13.98
C LEU A 131 11.27 2.00 -14.15
N PRO A 132 11.26 2.98 -13.23
CA PRO A 132 12.27 4.03 -13.19
C PRO A 132 13.68 3.44 -13.13
N SER A 133 14.64 4.02 -13.86
CA SER A 133 16.01 3.50 -14.00
C SER A 133 16.79 3.33 -12.70
N HIS A 134 16.37 4.02 -11.63
CA HIS A 134 16.96 3.92 -10.29
C HIS A 134 16.33 2.81 -9.43
N ILE A 135 15.28 2.14 -9.92
CA ILE A 135 14.58 1.06 -9.23
C ILE A 135 15.05 -0.28 -9.78
N SER A 136 15.64 -1.10 -8.93
CA SER A 136 15.93 -2.50 -9.23
C SER A 136 14.66 -3.33 -9.03
N ALA A 137 14.19 -4.01 -10.09
CA ALA A 137 13.05 -4.92 -9.99
C ALA A 137 13.28 -6.02 -8.94
N LYS A 138 14.51 -6.55 -8.87
CA LYS A 138 14.87 -7.54 -7.85
C LYS A 138 14.74 -6.97 -6.45
N ASP A 139 15.34 -5.80 -6.17
CA ASP A 139 15.28 -5.19 -4.84
C ASP A 139 13.83 -4.85 -4.46
N TYR A 140 13.06 -4.31 -5.40
CA TYR A 140 11.65 -4.01 -5.18
C TYR A 140 10.87 -5.27 -4.76
N LEU A 141 11.02 -6.37 -5.51
CA LEU A 141 10.29 -7.61 -5.26
C LEU A 141 10.80 -8.40 -4.03
N THR A 142 12.04 -8.18 -3.59
CA THR A 142 12.61 -8.98 -2.48
C THR A 142 12.79 -8.23 -1.18
N ARG A 143 12.80 -6.89 -1.21
CA ARG A 143 13.02 -6.05 -0.03
C ARG A 143 11.82 -5.17 0.32
N ASN A 144 11.07 -4.71 -0.70
CA ASN A 144 9.91 -3.83 -0.46
C ASN A 144 8.61 -4.62 -0.32
N ILE A 145 8.56 -5.86 -0.85
CA ILE A 145 7.37 -6.71 -0.75
C ILE A 145 7.69 -7.93 0.12
N ASP A 146 6.85 -8.17 1.11
CA ASP A 146 6.87 -9.37 1.94
C ASP A 146 5.60 -10.19 1.68
N TYR A 147 5.78 -11.43 1.24
CA TYR A 147 4.70 -12.29 0.75
C TYR A 147 4.11 -13.24 1.79
N LEU A 148 4.83 -13.50 2.88
CA LEU A 148 4.40 -14.48 3.87
C LEU A 148 3.48 -13.85 4.90
N LEU A 149 2.28 -14.38 5.07
CA LEU A 149 1.35 -13.96 6.11
C LEU A 149 1.70 -14.68 7.43
N ASP A 150 2.54 -14.04 8.24
CA ASP A 150 2.92 -14.52 9.57
C ASP A 150 1.97 -14.03 10.68
N ASP A 151 2.26 -14.42 11.92
CA ASP A 151 1.46 -14.04 13.09
C ASP A 151 1.41 -12.53 13.32
N ASN A 152 2.51 -11.80 13.07
CA ASN A 152 2.56 -10.36 13.27
C ASN A 152 1.74 -9.63 12.20
N LYS A 153 1.80 -10.09 10.94
CA LYS A 153 0.95 -9.57 9.87
C LYS A 153 -0.53 -9.89 10.12
N THR A 154 -0.82 -11.06 10.65
CA THR A 154 -2.19 -11.43 11.05
C THR A 154 -2.70 -10.52 12.17
N LYS A 155 -1.88 -10.19 13.18
CA LYS A 155 -2.23 -9.22 14.22
C LYS A 155 -2.46 -7.83 13.63
N GLY A 156 -1.58 -7.39 12.72
CA GLY A 156 -1.71 -6.10 12.03
C GLY A 156 -3.00 -6.03 11.22
N LEU A 157 -3.32 -7.07 10.45
CA LEU A 157 -4.56 -7.18 9.69
C LEU A 157 -5.80 -7.09 10.59
N ASN A 158 -5.83 -7.85 11.69
CA ASN A 158 -6.95 -7.85 12.63
C ASN A 158 -7.13 -6.47 13.29
N LEU A 159 -6.03 -5.81 13.68
CA LEU A 159 -6.09 -4.45 14.22
C LEU A 159 -6.62 -3.47 13.19
N PHE A 160 -6.15 -3.54 11.94
CA PHE A 160 -6.63 -2.69 10.86
C PHE A 160 -8.13 -2.87 10.61
N LEU A 161 -8.61 -4.11 10.49
CA LEU A 161 -10.04 -4.39 10.27
C LEU A 161 -10.91 -3.85 11.42
N LYS A 162 -10.45 -4.00 12.66
CA LYS A 162 -11.11 -3.41 13.84
C LYS A 162 -11.20 -1.89 13.72
N LEU A 163 -10.08 -1.21 13.49
CA LEU A 163 -10.04 0.26 13.39
C LEU A 163 -10.83 0.79 12.19
N ALA A 164 -10.81 0.08 11.06
CA ALA A 164 -11.62 0.40 9.89
C ALA A 164 -13.12 0.31 10.20
N GLY A 165 -13.56 -0.70 10.96
CA GLY A 165 -14.94 -0.82 11.41
C GLY A 165 -15.40 0.30 12.36
N GLU A 166 -14.48 0.91 13.12
CA GLU A 166 -14.78 2.01 14.04
C GLU A 166 -14.90 3.39 13.37
N ILE A 167 -14.48 3.53 12.12
CA ILE A 167 -14.48 4.82 11.40
C ILE A 167 -15.51 4.90 10.27
N ASN A 168 -16.16 3.77 9.93
CA ASN A 168 -17.26 3.70 8.96
C ASN A 168 -18.57 4.23 9.53
#